data_bb597aab3e2556754b6a6e90372ddea9
#
_entry.id   bb597aab3e2556754b6a6e90372ddea9
#
_cell.length_a   1.000
_cell.length_b   1.000
_cell.length_c   1.000
_cell.angle_alpha   90.00
_cell.angle_beta   90.00
_cell.angle_gamma   90.00
#
_symmetry.space_group_name_H-M   'P 1'
#
loop_
_entity.id
_entity.type
_entity.pdbx_description
1 polymer ?
#
loop_
_entity_poly.entity_id
_entity_poly.type
_entity_poly.pdbx_seq_one_letter_code
_entity_poly.pdbx_strand_id
1 'polypeptide(L)'
;MVKNVYFCNMLQFENQKIKHIVRKALPVIALVAILYSCASIGRPEGGPKDYDPPRFVGSTPAAGAINNKRTKVSLQFDEFIKLEKATEKVVVSPPQIQQPEIKASGKKIQVNLLDSLKPNTTYTIDFSDAIVDNNEGNPLGNFAFTFSTGAQIDTMEVSGTVLDASNLEPIKGILVGLHANLNDSAFTKLPFDRVARTDSRGRFSIRGVAPGKYRIFGLMDSDQNFAFTQKSEVIAFNDSLIIPRMEERLRMDTAWVDSLTYDTIVEKKYMHYLPDDVILRAFKELNYSQYLIKSERLVPQKFTFYFAGKADTLPVLKGLNFDEKEAFVIEKNQRNDTIHYWVKDSLLYKQDTLALSLTYLYTDTLNQLIPRTDTLKLVSKQKTLTKEEPEKKKKKKKKEGEEDEPIPTKFLPVNVNAPSSMDVYGYVSLNFEEPIASFDTAAIHLRQKVDTIWKDIPFEFEQDSLNLRRFNLYPENDWEPTMEYEFSVDSTAFHGIYGLFTDKIKQSFKVRSEDEYFTLHFIVTGADPQAFVELLDTQDKVVRRRLVEDGRADFYYLNPGKYAARLINDRNGNGEWDTGDYAKGIQPEEVYYFPKVVEYKALWDVDQNWDIYTQLL
;
A
#
# COMPACT_ATOMS: atom_id res chain seq x y z
N MET A 1 15.48 -105.03 31.14
CA MET A 1 16.72 -104.29 30.70
C MET A 1 16.58 -103.75 29.24
N VAL A 2 15.35 -103.52 28.74
CA VAL A 2 15.15 -103.09 27.32
C VAL A 2 14.50 -101.71 27.18
N LYS A 3 14.05 -101.06 28.30
CA LYS A 3 13.42 -99.71 28.29
C LYS A 3 14.37 -98.53 28.35
N ASN A 4 15.63 -98.69 28.80
CA ASN A 4 16.54 -97.58 28.95
C ASN A 4 17.42 -97.27 27.72
N VAL A 5 17.44 -98.14 26.70
CA VAL A 5 18.25 -97.94 25.46
C VAL A 5 17.50 -97.04 24.47
N TYR A 6 16.17 -97.08 24.44
CA TYR A 6 15.37 -96.25 23.54
C TYR A 6 15.32 -94.80 23.94
N PHE A 7 15.41 -94.45 25.20
CA PHE A 7 15.36 -93.08 25.69
C PHE A 7 16.69 -92.34 25.44
N CYS A 8 17.81 -93.04 25.48
CA CYS A 8 19.11 -92.42 25.25
C CYS A 8 19.36 -92.10 23.74
N ASN A 9 18.84 -92.92 22.84
CA ASN A 9 18.95 -92.69 21.38
C ASN A 9 18.01 -91.64 20.88
N MET A 10 16.85 -91.36 21.50
CA MET A 10 15.92 -90.32 21.12
C MET A 10 16.46 -88.96 21.53
N LEU A 11 17.11 -88.81 22.68
CA LEU A 11 17.75 -87.57 23.14
C LEU A 11 18.99 -87.23 22.33
N GLN A 12 19.70 -88.18 21.80
CA GLN A 12 20.84 -87.92 20.91
C GLN A 12 20.37 -87.49 19.49
N PHE A 13 19.25 -87.95 18.97
CA PHE A 13 18.69 -87.58 17.70
C PHE A 13 18.08 -86.18 17.73
N GLU A 14 17.46 -85.75 18.85
CA GLU A 14 16.96 -84.39 19.02
C GLU A 14 18.09 -83.41 19.16
N ASN A 15 19.14 -83.69 19.88
CA ASN A 15 20.30 -82.84 20.03
C ASN A 15 21.06 -82.62 18.70
N GLN A 16 21.09 -83.58 17.80
CA GLN A 16 21.67 -83.43 16.45
C GLN A 16 20.81 -82.52 15.55
N LYS A 17 19.47 -82.69 15.59
CA LYS A 17 18.57 -81.80 14.85
C LYS A 17 18.61 -80.38 15.32
N ILE A 18 18.66 -80.16 16.63
CA ILE A 18 18.78 -78.79 17.24
C ILE A 18 20.14 -78.17 16.84
N LYS A 19 21.24 -78.93 16.93
CA LYS A 19 22.57 -78.43 16.48
C LYS A 19 22.59 -78.10 14.99
N HIS A 20 21.88 -78.81 14.14
CA HIS A 20 21.79 -78.53 12.70
C HIS A 20 20.91 -77.33 12.40
N ILE A 21 19.82 -77.11 13.15
CA ILE A 21 18.95 -75.93 13.04
C ILE A 21 19.68 -74.64 13.55
N VAL A 22 20.35 -74.76 14.70
CA VAL A 22 21.16 -73.64 15.24
C VAL A 22 22.30 -73.29 14.33
N ARG A 23 22.99 -74.27 13.72
CA ARG A 23 24.11 -74.05 12.80
C ARG A 23 23.67 -73.44 11.45
N LYS A 24 22.42 -73.62 11.03
CA LYS A 24 21.83 -72.96 9.85
C LYS A 24 21.16 -71.62 10.17
N ALA A 25 20.65 -71.47 11.39
CA ALA A 25 20.02 -70.20 11.84
C ALA A 25 21.05 -69.13 12.22
N LEU A 26 22.23 -69.53 12.76
CA LEU A 26 23.26 -68.61 13.17
C LEU A 26 23.76 -67.69 12.05
N PRO A 27 24.09 -68.19 10.82
CA PRO A 27 24.52 -67.32 9.72
C PRO A 27 23.38 -66.44 9.22
N VAL A 28 22.10 -66.86 9.28
CA VAL A 28 20.94 -66.05 8.89
C VAL A 28 20.73 -64.93 9.90
N ILE A 29 20.84 -65.22 11.21
CA ILE A 29 20.76 -64.21 12.27
C ILE A 29 21.91 -63.22 12.18
N ALA A 30 23.15 -63.70 11.88
CA ALA A 30 24.31 -62.85 11.65
C ALA A 30 24.12 -61.95 10.41
N LEU A 31 23.51 -62.49 9.33
CA LEU A 31 23.22 -61.71 8.12
C LEU A 31 22.13 -60.64 8.38
N VAL A 32 21.08 -60.99 9.15
CA VAL A 32 20.04 -60.06 9.55
C VAL A 32 20.62 -58.96 10.48
N ALA A 33 21.49 -59.33 11.41
CA ALA A 33 22.18 -58.35 12.29
C ALA A 33 23.07 -57.37 11.51
N ILE A 34 23.73 -57.85 10.42
CA ILE A 34 24.54 -56.98 9.53
C ILE A 34 23.63 -56.07 8.70
N LEU A 35 22.44 -56.54 8.29
CA LEU A 35 21.47 -55.73 7.55
C LEU A 35 20.75 -54.67 8.43
N TYR A 36 20.68 -54.88 9.74
CA TYR A 36 20.17 -53.90 10.71
C TYR A 36 21.22 -52.93 11.23
N SER A 37 22.47 -53.10 10.86
CA SER A 37 23.51 -52.11 11.12
C SER A 37 23.37 -50.97 10.10
N CYS A 38 22.28 -50.24 10.17
CA CYS A 38 22.22 -48.91 9.60
C CYS A 38 23.24 -48.06 10.37
N ALA A 39 24.40 -47.81 9.75
CA ALA A 39 25.22 -46.71 10.15
C ALA A 39 24.39 -45.45 9.99
N SER A 40 23.84 -44.90 11.05
CA SER A 40 23.37 -43.53 11.05
C SER A 40 24.60 -42.69 10.76
N ILE A 41 24.63 -42.07 9.58
CA ILE A 41 25.56 -41.00 9.28
C ILE A 41 25.21 -39.92 10.31
N GLY A 42 25.87 -39.90 11.43
CA GLY A 42 25.85 -38.78 12.35
C GLY A 42 26.33 -37.58 11.56
N ARG A 43 25.41 -36.68 11.22
CA ARG A 43 25.84 -35.33 10.84
C ARG A 43 26.66 -34.85 12.02
N PRO A 44 27.87 -34.36 11.81
CA PRO A 44 28.59 -33.74 12.90
C PRO A 44 27.68 -32.63 13.43
N GLU A 45 27.19 -32.83 14.65
CA GLU A 45 26.55 -31.74 15.39
C GLU A 45 27.64 -30.72 15.54
N GLY A 46 27.47 -29.55 14.89
CA GLY A 46 28.38 -28.43 15.05
C GLY A 46 28.57 -28.14 16.54
N GLY A 47 29.62 -27.46 16.89
CA GLY A 47 29.85 -26.97 18.24
C GLY A 47 28.66 -26.16 18.78
N PRO A 48 28.65 -25.75 20.04
CA PRO A 48 27.61 -24.89 20.58
C PRO A 48 27.42 -23.68 19.65
N LYS A 49 26.17 -23.30 19.43
CA LYS A 49 25.81 -22.17 18.58
C LYS A 49 26.50 -20.91 19.11
N ASP A 50 27.23 -20.22 18.26
CA ASP A 50 27.83 -18.94 18.58
C ASP A 50 26.75 -17.83 18.52
N TYR A 51 26.73 -16.97 19.52
CA TYR A 51 25.83 -15.83 19.62
C TYR A 51 26.59 -14.49 19.61
N ASP A 52 27.91 -14.54 19.62
CA ASP A 52 28.73 -13.35 19.59
C ASP A 52 28.75 -12.76 18.17
N PRO A 53 28.57 -11.44 18.03
CA PRO A 53 28.71 -10.78 16.73
C PRO A 53 30.18 -10.62 16.36
N PRO A 54 30.50 -10.51 15.05
CA PRO A 54 31.87 -10.24 14.60
C PRO A 54 32.38 -8.92 15.17
N ARG A 55 33.68 -8.87 15.48
CA ARG A 55 34.33 -7.68 16.02
C ARG A 55 35.28 -7.08 15.01
N PHE A 56 35.23 -5.74 14.89
CA PHE A 56 36.19 -5.00 14.06
C PHE A 56 37.59 -5.02 14.71
N VAL A 57 38.60 -5.44 13.94
CA VAL A 57 39.99 -5.58 14.41
C VAL A 57 40.85 -4.43 13.91
N GLY A 58 40.63 -4.00 12.68
CA GLY A 58 41.43 -2.93 12.09
C GLY A 58 41.12 -2.65 10.63
N SER A 59 41.77 -1.65 10.05
CA SER A 59 41.51 -1.23 8.68
C SER A 59 42.74 -0.61 7.99
N THR A 60 42.64 -0.54 6.68
CA THR A 60 43.57 0.23 5.83
C THR A 60 42.72 1.08 4.85
N PRO A 61 42.77 2.42 4.91
CA PRO A 61 43.45 3.25 5.91
C PRO A 61 42.97 2.98 7.34
N ALA A 62 43.67 3.43 8.36
CA ALA A 62 43.24 3.32 9.75
C ALA A 62 41.87 4.04 9.95
N ALA A 63 41.06 3.57 10.87
CA ALA A 63 39.83 4.27 11.25
C ALA A 63 40.16 5.68 11.73
N GLY A 64 39.45 6.67 11.23
CA GLY A 64 39.74 8.07 11.54
C GLY A 64 41.02 8.64 10.87
N ALA A 65 41.56 8.01 9.82
CA ALA A 65 42.68 8.52 9.10
C ALA A 65 42.39 9.89 8.46
N ILE A 66 43.34 10.80 8.55
CA ILE A 66 43.32 12.12 7.91
C ILE A 66 44.28 12.18 6.72
N ASN A 67 44.13 13.17 5.84
CA ASN A 67 44.94 13.35 4.62
C ASN A 67 44.97 12.08 3.74
N ASN A 68 43.95 11.27 3.76
CA ASN A 68 43.85 10.04 3.00
C ASN A 68 43.66 10.34 1.50
N LYS A 69 44.48 9.70 0.66
CA LYS A 69 44.39 9.80 -0.80
C LYS A 69 43.91 8.49 -1.44
N ARG A 70 43.70 7.45 -0.64
CA ARG A 70 43.38 6.12 -1.14
C ARG A 70 41.86 5.97 -1.32
N THR A 71 41.45 5.48 -2.47
CA THR A 71 40.06 5.13 -2.77
C THR A 71 39.68 3.73 -2.31
N LYS A 72 40.69 2.89 -1.99
CA LYS A 72 40.49 1.51 -1.52
C LYS A 72 40.53 1.47 0.01
N VAL A 73 39.46 0.93 0.60
CA VAL A 73 39.35 0.68 2.04
C VAL A 73 39.26 -0.83 2.27
N SER A 74 40.03 -1.33 3.24
CA SER A 74 39.98 -2.73 3.67
C SER A 74 39.69 -2.77 5.17
N LEU A 75 38.61 -3.43 5.57
CA LEU A 75 38.21 -3.63 6.97
C LEU A 75 38.49 -5.08 7.35
N GLN A 76 39.05 -5.31 8.54
CA GLN A 76 39.43 -6.63 9.06
C GLN A 76 38.59 -6.95 10.30
N PHE A 77 38.07 -8.17 10.37
CA PHE A 77 37.29 -8.70 11.48
C PHE A 77 37.98 -9.92 12.11
N ASP A 78 37.56 -10.27 13.33
CA ASP A 78 38.11 -11.41 14.09
C ASP A 78 37.62 -12.77 13.57
N GLU A 79 36.49 -12.79 12.85
CA GLU A 79 35.89 -13.99 12.29
C GLU A 79 35.48 -13.84 10.80
N PHE A 80 34.96 -14.93 10.21
CA PHE A 80 34.42 -14.92 8.85
C PHE A 80 33.10 -14.17 8.78
N ILE A 81 32.99 -13.23 7.85
CA ILE A 81 31.84 -12.36 7.70
C ILE A 81 31.23 -12.46 6.31
N LYS A 82 29.94 -12.13 6.23
CA LYS A 82 29.23 -11.88 4.98
C LYS A 82 28.52 -10.54 5.01
N LEU A 83 28.19 -10.01 3.83
CA LEU A 83 27.39 -8.79 3.70
C LEU A 83 25.98 -9.16 3.26
N GLU A 84 24.99 -8.79 4.06
CA GLU A 84 23.59 -8.95 3.72
C GLU A 84 23.02 -7.70 3.06
N LYS A 85 22.51 -7.88 1.83
CA LYS A 85 21.88 -6.80 1.05
C LYS A 85 22.73 -5.53 0.97
N ALA A 86 24.02 -5.69 0.66
CA ALA A 86 24.98 -4.58 0.66
C ALA A 86 24.55 -3.39 -0.19
N THR A 87 23.91 -3.60 -1.35
CA THR A 87 23.41 -2.55 -2.24
C THR A 87 22.24 -1.74 -1.65
N GLU A 88 21.48 -2.35 -0.73
CA GLU A 88 20.35 -1.68 -0.08
C GLU A 88 20.77 -0.99 1.23
N LYS A 89 21.71 -1.60 1.98
CA LYS A 89 22.04 -1.18 3.34
C LYS A 89 23.28 -0.29 3.43
N VAL A 90 24.27 -0.50 2.55
CA VAL A 90 25.53 0.26 2.65
C VAL A 90 25.42 1.59 1.92
N VAL A 91 25.77 2.67 2.62
CA VAL A 91 25.73 4.03 2.10
C VAL A 91 27.11 4.68 2.25
N VAL A 92 27.60 5.27 1.18
CA VAL A 92 28.81 6.10 1.20
C VAL A 92 28.42 7.57 1.19
N SER A 93 28.96 8.34 2.13
CA SER A 93 28.70 9.77 2.27
C SER A 93 30.05 10.54 2.28
N PRO A 94 30.28 11.51 1.35
CA PRO A 94 29.40 11.95 0.25
C PRO A 94 29.05 10.83 -0.73
N PRO A 95 27.87 10.90 -1.38
CA PRO A 95 27.43 9.88 -2.32
C PRO A 95 28.38 9.75 -3.50
N GLN A 96 28.45 8.55 -4.07
CA GLN A 96 29.26 8.21 -5.24
C GLN A 96 28.35 8.03 -6.44
N ILE A 97 28.59 8.76 -7.52
CA ILE A 97 27.82 8.61 -8.78
C ILE A 97 28.11 7.26 -9.42
N GLN A 98 29.41 6.84 -9.42
CA GLN A 98 29.77 5.49 -9.79
C GLN A 98 29.63 4.59 -8.58
N GLN A 99 28.76 3.59 -8.68
CA GLN A 99 28.47 2.69 -7.58
C GLN A 99 29.75 2.02 -7.05
N PRO A 100 30.08 2.14 -5.75
CA PRO A 100 31.30 1.57 -5.18
C PRO A 100 31.28 0.04 -5.22
N GLU A 101 32.43 -0.57 -5.46
CA GLU A 101 32.56 -2.02 -5.36
C GLU A 101 32.77 -2.42 -3.90
N ILE A 102 31.84 -3.18 -3.34
CA ILE A 102 31.87 -3.64 -1.95
C ILE A 102 31.82 -5.16 -1.94
N LYS A 103 32.88 -5.80 -1.40
CA LYS A 103 33.01 -7.26 -1.39
C LYS A 103 33.49 -7.75 -0.01
N ALA A 104 32.81 -8.78 0.50
CA ALA A 104 33.28 -9.54 1.66
C ALA A 104 34.07 -10.76 1.18
N SER A 105 35.20 -11.01 1.78
CA SER A 105 36.03 -12.19 1.51
C SER A 105 36.75 -12.66 2.79
N GLY A 106 36.34 -13.81 3.29
CA GLY A 106 36.87 -14.35 4.54
C GLY A 106 36.56 -13.42 5.72
N LYS A 107 37.58 -12.93 6.38
CA LYS A 107 37.53 -12.01 7.51
C LYS A 107 37.63 -10.53 7.10
N LYS A 108 37.48 -10.20 5.82
CA LYS A 108 37.70 -8.84 5.31
C LYS A 108 36.57 -8.34 4.47
N ILE A 109 36.30 -7.04 4.58
CA ILE A 109 35.49 -6.28 3.62
C ILE A 109 36.43 -5.36 2.84
N GLN A 110 36.29 -5.36 1.53
CA GLN A 110 36.98 -4.43 0.64
C GLN A 110 35.96 -3.49 0.01
N VAL A 111 36.18 -2.20 0.12
CA VAL A 111 35.42 -1.14 -0.53
C VAL A 111 36.34 -0.40 -1.48
N ASN A 112 35.97 -0.32 -2.75
CA ASN A 112 36.66 0.44 -3.78
C ASN A 112 35.73 1.58 -4.24
N LEU A 113 36.09 2.82 -3.89
CA LEU A 113 35.39 4.02 -4.34
C LEU A 113 35.86 4.32 -5.76
N LEU A 114 34.94 4.43 -6.70
CA LEU A 114 35.27 4.59 -8.13
C LEU A 114 35.38 6.06 -8.52
N ASP A 115 34.63 6.95 -7.82
CA ASP A 115 34.75 8.39 -8.03
C ASP A 115 36.00 8.96 -7.39
N SER A 116 36.51 10.05 -7.95
CA SER A 116 37.61 10.81 -7.37
C SER A 116 37.23 11.38 -6.03
N LEU A 117 38.09 11.25 -5.02
CA LEU A 117 37.82 11.79 -3.69
C LEU A 117 37.81 13.32 -3.70
N LYS A 118 36.79 13.92 -3.15
CA LYS A 118 36.67 15.38 -2.94
C LYS A 118 37.76 15.82 -1.94
N PRO A 119 38.43 16.96 -2.15
CA PRO A 119 39.45 17.46 -1.22
C PRO A 119 38.79 17.97 0.07
N ASN A 120 39.56 17.95 1.17
CA ASN A 120 39.12 18.46 2.49
C ASN A 120 37.73 17.94 2.93
N THR A 121 37.48 16.64 2.72
CA THR A 121 36.15 16.06 2.90
C THR A 121 36.23 14.81 3.78
N THR A 122 35.38 14.72 4.76
CA THR A 122 35.18 13.53 5.58
C THR A 122 34.32 12.54 4.82
N TYR A 123 34.77 11.31 4.67
CA TYR A 123 34.01 10.19 4.08
C TYR A 123 33.53 9.25 5.17
N THR A 124 32.28 8.87 5.10
CA THR A 124 31.67 7.87 5.98
C THR A 124 31.12 6.75 5.11
N ILE A 125 31.48 5.51 5.41
CA ILE A 125 30.91 4.30 4.83
C ILE A 125 30.06 3.66 5.92
N ASP A 126 28.77 3.82 5.83
CA ASP A 126 27.81 3.28 6.78
C ASP A 126 27.34 1.91 6.28
N PHE A 127 27.64 0.87 7.03
CA PHE A 127 27.21 -0.50 6.74
C PHE A 127 25.89 -0.84 7.41
N SER A 128 25.38 0.02 8.29
CA SER A 128 24.19 -0.27 9.09
C SER A 128 24.31 -1.65 9.78
N ASP A 129 23.35 -2.54 9.55
CA ASP A 129 23.31 -3.93 10.02
C ASP A 129 23.68 -4.95 8.92
N ALA A 130 24.38 -4.52 7.87
CA ALA A 130 24.73 -5.39 6.74
C ALA A 130 25.82 -6.42 7.07
N ILE A 131 26.69 -6.15 8.06
CA ILE A 131 27.80 -7.02 8.42
C ILE A 131 27.30 -8.05 9.41
N VAL A 132 27.36 -9.31 9.03
CA VAL A 132 26.97 -10.44 9.89
C VAL A 132 28.05 -11.52 9.84
N ASP A 133 28.14 -12.38 10.87
CA ASP A 133 28.98 -13.55 10.77
C ASP A 133 28.51 -14.50 9.66
N ASN A 134 29.43 -15.29 9.14
CA ASN A 134 29.14 -16.15 7.99
C ASN A 134 28.31 -17.40 8.34
N ASN A 135 28.40 -17.89 9.57
CA ASN A 135 27.83 -19.17 9.98
C ASN A 135 26.43 -18.99 10.56
N GLU A 136 26.30 -18.27 11.65
CA GLU A 136 25.07 -18.09 12.42
C GLU A 136 24.23 -16.91 11.96
N GLY A 137 24.87 -15.90 11.34
CA GLY A 137 24.20 -14.69 10.86
C GLY A 137 24.00 -13.62 11.94
N ASN A 138 24.78 -13.66 13.03
CA ASN A 138 24.72 -12.66 14.09
C ASN A 138 25.18 -11.29 13.56
N PRO A 139 24.38 -10.22 13.65
CA PRO A 139 24.75 -8.92 13.10
C PRO A 139 25.72 -8.19 14.02
N LEU A 140 26.74 -7.54 13.42
CA LEU A 140 27.62 -6.61 14.13
C LEU A 140 26.85 -5.42 14.74
N GLY A 141 25.71 -5.08 14.16
CA GLY A 141 24.95 -3.87 14.48
C GLY A 141 25.34 -2.68 13.62
N ASN A 142 24.99 -1.49 14.06
CA ASN A 142 25.25 -0.28 13.30
C ASN A 142 26.75 0.05 13.26
N PHE A 143 27.40 -0.31 12.17
CA PHE A 143 28.82 -0.06 11.97
C PHE A 143 29.08 0.96 10.85
N ALA A 144 29.83 2.00 11.16
CA ALA A 144 30.27 3.00 10.19
C ALA A 144 31.78 3.19 10.25
N PHE A 145 32.41 3.29 9.07
CA PHE A 145 33.83 3.55 8.92
C PHE A 145 34.03 4.96 8.38
N THR A 146 34.95 5.72 9.00
CA THR A 146 35.18 7.14 8.65
C THR A 146 36.66 7.41 8.40
N PHE A 147 36.94 8.24 7.39
CA PHE A 147 38.25 8.82 7.13
C PHE A 147 38.09 10.20 6.50
N SER A 148 39.15 11.00 6.46
CA SER A 148 39.14 12.34 5.82
C SER A 148 40.25 12.48 4.80
N THR A 149 39.96 13.19 3.70
CA THR A 149 40.94 13.63 2.71
C THR A 149 41.64 14.93 3.16
N GLY A 150 41.07 15.61 4.15
CA GLY A 150 41.61 16.82 4.77
C GLY A 150 42.38 16.55 6.07
N ALA A 151 42.83 17.61 6.71
CA ALA A 151 43.60 17.56 7.95
C ALA A 151 42.72 17.32 9.20
N GLN A 152 41.41 17.34 9.06
CA GLN A 152 40.48 17.16 10.16
C GLN A 152 39.35 16.22 9.75
N ILE A 153 38.69 15.62 10.73
CA ILE A 153 37.47 14.83 10.58
C ILE A 153 36.31 15.65 11.12
N ASP A 154 35.28 15.79 10.31
CA ASP A 154 34.01 16.34 10.73
C ASP A 154 33.28 15.30 11.60
N THR A 155 32.82 15.71 12.78
CA THR A 155 32.24 14.79 13.77
C THR A 155 30.78 15.03 14.07
N MET A 156 30.17 16.12 13.53
CA MET A 156 28.79 16.42 13.82
C MET A 156 27.85 15.43 13.13
N GLU A 157 26.67 15.29 13.71
CA GLU A 157 25.63 14.38 13.27
C GLU A 157 24.29 15.10 13.23
N VAL A 158 23.46 14.74 12.25
CA VAL A 158 22.07 15.20 12.12
C VAL A 158 21.19 13.95 12.04
N SER A 159 20.22 13.85 12.91
CA SER A 159 19.35 12.68 12.94
C SER A 159 17.86 13.04 13.05
N GLY A 160 17.01 12.08 12.76
CA GLY A 160 15.58 12.27 12.76
C GLY A 160 14.81 11.10 12.15
N THR A 161 13.60 11.37 11.72
CA THR A 161 12.68 10.36 11.18
C THR A 161 12.02 10.85 9.89
N VAL A 162 11.80 9.94 8.95
CA VAL A 162 11.03 10.20 7.73
C VAL A 162 9.73 9.39 7.80
N LEU A 163 8.62 10.10 7.67
CA LEU A 163 7.27 9.55 7.67
C LEU A 163 6.59 9.82 6.34
N ASP A 164 5.71 8.93 5.91
CA ASP A 164 4.79 9.20 4.81
C ASP A 164 3.82 10.32 5.21
N ALA A 165 3.68 11.33 4.36
CA ALA A 165 2.88 12.51 4.68
C ALA A 165 1.37 12.18 4.80
N SER A 166 0.89 11.15 4.09
CA SER A 166 -0.55 10.82 4.02
C SER A 166 -1.04 9.95 5.18
N ASN A 167 -0.15 9.16 5.81
CA ASN A 167 -0.53 8.19 6.83
C ASN A 167 0.40 8.13 8.04
N LEU A 168 1.48 8.94 8.06
CA LEU A 168 2.51 8.99 9.09
C LEU A 168 3.25 7.66 9.34
N GLU A 169 3.17 6.71 8.41
CA GLU A 169 3.95 5.49 8.51
C GLU A 169 5.44 5.75 8.26
N PRO A 170 6.34 5.09 9.00
CA PRO A 170 7.77 5.26 8.80
C PRO A 170 8.23 4.70 7.45
N ILE A 171 8.96 5.50 6.67
CA ILE A 171 9.48 5.09 5.36
C ILE A 171 10.88 4.50 5.51
N LYS A 172 11.01 3.21 5.17
CA LYS A 172 12.28 2.50 5.11
C LYS A 172 13.00 2.75 3.78
N GLY A 173 14.31 2.96 3.85
CA GLY A 173 15.18 2.92 2.67
C GLY A 173 15.22 4.20 1.85
N ILE A 174 14.51 5.26 2.25
CA ILE A 174 14.62 6.58 1.62
C ILE A 174 15.98 7.20 1.97
N LEU A 175 16.63 7.85 1.01
CA LEU A 175 17.84 8.63 1.25
C LEU A 175 17.47 9.96 1.92
N VAL A 176 18.21 10.34 2.94
CA VAL A 176 18.13 11.68 3.54
C VAL A 176 19.45 12.36 3.32
N GLY A 177 19.42 13.54 2.69
CA GLY A 177 20.61 14.27 2.30
C GLY A 177 20.63 15.71 2.75
N LEU A 178 21.86 16.22 2.91
CA LEU A 178 22.13 17.62 3.23
C LEU A 178 22.75 18.32 2.02
N HIS A 179 22.34 19.56 1.77
CA HIS A 179 22.99 20.49 0.86
C HIS A 179 23.53 21.71 1.63
N ALA A 180 24.82 21.99 1.48
CA ALA A 180 25.44 23.25 1.93
C ALA A 180 25.10 24.40 0.98
N ASN A 181 24.79 24.11 -0.28
CA ASN A 181 24.25 25.07 -1.22
C ASN A 181 22.77 25.31 -0.90
N LEU A 182 22.45 26.52 -0.40
CA LEU A 182 21.12 26.90 0.05
C LEU A 182 20.15 27.30 -1.07
N ASN A 183 20.60 27.29 -2.34
CA ASN A 183 19.72 27.61 -3.47
C ASN A 183 18.67 26.49 -3.68
N ASP A 184 17.43 26.88 -3.98
CA ASP A 184 16.34 25.93 -4.22
C ASP A 184 16.64 24.94 -5.34
N SER A 185 17.40 25.35 -6.37
CA SER A 185 17.79 24.48 -7.47
C SER A 185 18.86 23.45 -7.10
N ALA A 186 19.45 23.49 -5.91
CA ALA A 186 20.48 22.51 -5.51
C ALA A 186 19.91 21.09 -5.50
N PHE A 187 18.76 20.90 -4.90
CA PHE A 187 18.11 19.60 -4.79
C PHE A 187 17.75 18.96 -6.14
N THR A 188 17.47 19.78 -7.16
CA THR A 188 17.09 19.28 -8.51
C THR A 188 18.27 19.14 -9.47
N LYS A 189 19.46 19.67 -9.14
CA LYS A 189 20.60 19.75 -10.08
C LYS A 189 21.88 19.15 -9.55
N LEU A 190 22.03 19.02 -8.24
CA LEU A 190 23.28 18.61 -7.62
C LEU A 190 23.04 17.38 -6.74
N PRO A 191 24.00 16.44 -6.71
CA PRO A 191 23.96 15.36 -5.74
C PRO A 191 24.17 15.92 -4.32
N PHE A 192 23.64 15.22 -3.32
CA PHE A 192 23.81 15.57 -1.92
C PHE A 192 25.28 15.74 -1.50
N ASP A 193 25.56 16.67 -0.58
CA ASP A 193 26.87 16.80 0.05
C ASP A 193 27.11 15.72 1.12
N ARG A 194 26.05 15.35 1.83
CA ARG A 194 26.01 14.28 2.83
C ARG A 194 24.73 13.49 2.68
N VAL A 195 24.79 12.18 2.94
CA VAL A 195 23.64 11.31 2.78
C VAL A 195 23.66 10.19 3.82
N ALA A 196 22.46 9.81 4.28
CA ALA A 196 22.20 8.59 5.03
C ALA A 196 20.94 7.92 4.48
N ARG A 197 20.65 6.70 4.89
CA ARG A 197 19.45 5.95 4.52
C ARG A 197 18.63 5.63 5.76
N THR A 198 17.31 5.68 5.64
CA THR A 198 16.42 5.35 6.76
C THR A 198 16.37 3.85 7.05
N ASP A 199 16.28 3.53 8.34
CA ASP A 199 16.06 2.16 8.84
C ASP A 199 14.58 1.72 8.71
N SER A 200 14.24 0.53 9.24
CA SER A 200 12.88 -0.01 9.24
C SER A 200 11.86 0.80 10.04
N ARG A 201 12.33 1.71 10.89
CA ARG A 201 11.52 2.65 11.68
C ARG A 201 11.52 4.07 11.09
N GLY A 202 12.01 4.23 9.85
CA GLY A 202 12.12 5.53 9.21
C GLY A 202 13.22 6.44 9.79
N ARG A 203 14.07 5.95 10.71
CA ARG A 203 15.09 6.77 11.37
C ARG A 203 16.35 6.85 10.51
N PHE A 204 16.95 8.03 10.49
CA PHE A 204 18.22 8.30 9.83
C PHE A 204 19.22 8.98 10.77
N SER A 205 20.49 8.86 10.45
CA SER A 205 21.59 9.54 11.11
C SER A 205 22.68 9.87 10.07
N ILE A 206 22.80 11.16 9.73
CA ILE A 206 23.80 11.68 8.79
C ILE A 206 25.04 12.05 9.58
N ARG A 207 26.12 11.28 9.44
CA ARG A 207 27.37 11.46 10.17
C ARG A 207 28.43 12.18 9.33
N GLY A 208 29.46 12.69 10.02
CA GLY A 208 30.59 13.35 9.38
C GLY A 208 30.21 14.70 8.77
N VAL A 209 29.30 15.43 9.43
CA VAL A 209 28.83 16.74 8.99
C VAL A 209 29.78 17.80 9.50
N ALA A 210 30.21 18.72 8.62
CA ALA A 210 31.00 19.89 8.98
C ALA A 210 30.13 20.97 9.63
N PRO A 211 30.72 21.88 10.42
CA PRO A 211 30.01 23.08 10.89
C PRO A 211 29.50 23.90 9.72
N GLY A 212 28.22 24.31 9.76
CA GLY A 212 27.63 25.08 8.68
C GLY A 212 26.11 25.18 8.76
N LYS A 213 25.52 25.72 7.71
CA LYS A 213 24.06 25.77 7.50
C LYS A 213 23.73 24.88 6.32
N TYR A 214 22.69 24.06 6.49
CA TYR A 214 22.30 23.09 5.47
C TYR A 214 20.80 23.13 5.24
N ARG A 215 20.39 22.77 4.02
CA ARG A 215 19.03 22.32 3.72
C ARG A 215 18.99 20.80 3.78
N ILE A 216 17.90 20.25 4.29
CA ILE A 216 17.69 18.80 4.40
C ILE A 216 16.57 18.35 3.51
N PHE A 217 16.77 17.19 2.85
CA PHE A 217 15.81 16.59 1.93
C PHE A 217 15.76 15.08 2.10
N GLY A 218 14.58 14.50 1.86
CA GLY A 218 14.40 13.08 1.62
C GLY A 218 14.23 12.81 0.14
N LEU A 219 14.75 11.69 -0.37
CA LEU A 219 14.64 11.30 -1.77
C LEU A 219 14.58 9.76 -1.89
N MET A 220 13.52 9.24 -2.46
CA MET A 220 13.46 7.86 -2.94
C MET A 220 14.03 7.83 -4.36
N ASP A 221 15.35 7.87 -4.42
CA ASP A 221 16.13 7.99 -5.64
C ASP A 221 16.03 6.72 -6.50
N SER A 222 15.36 6.81 -7.63
CA SER A 222 15.08 5.69 -8.53
C SER A 222 16.19 5.46 -9.56
N ASP A 223 16.89 6.51 -9.96
CA ASP A 223 17.92 6.50 -11.01
C ASP A 223 19.36 6.62 -10.46
N GLN A 224 19.52 6.72 -9.14
CA GLN A 224 20.79 6.77 -8.41
C GLN A 224 21.67 7.97 -8.76
N ASN A 225 21.03 9.09 -9.05
CA ASN A 225 21.70 10.35 -9.36
C ASN A 225 21.87 11.28 -8.14
N PHE A 226 21.23 10.95 -7.01
CA PHE A 226 21.22 11.68 -5.75
C PHE A 226 20.65 13.10 -5.86
N ALA A 227 19.78 13.35 -6.83
CA ALA A 227 19.10 14.61 -7.07
C ALA A 227 17.64 14.37 -7.48
N PHE A 228 16.74 15.25 -7.14
CA PHE A 228 15.33 15.14 -7.53
C PHE A 228 15.15 15.56 -8.99
N THR A 229 15.10 14.60 -9.90
CA THR A 229 14.96 14.84 -11.35
C THR A 229 13.64 14.37 -11.92
N GLN A 230 12.93 13.50 -11.22
CA GLN A 230 11.68 12.90 -11.69
C GLN A 230 10.55 13.13 -10.70
N LYS A 231 9.43 13.71 -11.16
CA LYS A 231 8.22 13.88 -10.32
C LYS A 231 7.59 12.57 -9.81
N SER A 232 8.04 11.44 -10.34
CA SER A 232 7.63 10.11 -9.88
C SER A 232 8.33 9.67 -8.58
N GLU A 233 9.39 10.34 -8.20
CA GLU A 233 10.15 10.06 -6.98
C GLU A 233 9.41 10.61 -5.76
N VAL A 234 9.53 9.88 -4.64
CA VAL A 234 9.03 10.35 -3.35
C VAL A 234 10.08 11.27 -2.75
N ILE A 235 9.67 12.45 -2.33
CA ILE A 235 10.54 13.47 -1.76
C ILE A 235 10.04 13.94 -0.40
N ALA A 236 10.94 14.53 0.37
CA ALA A 236 10.61 15.29 1.57
C ALA A 236 11.54 16.48 1.68
N PHE A 237 11.06 17.58 2.22
CA PHE A 237 11.89 18.75 2.49
C PHE A 237 11.42 19.50 3.74
N ASN A 238 12.33 20.27 4.32
CA ASN A 238 12.05 21.13 5.45
C ASN A 238 12.42 22.57 5.08
N ASP A 239 11.56 23.51 5.42
CA ASP A 239 11.78 24.94 5.16
C ASP A 239 12.82 25.54 6.10
N SER A 240 13.01 24.94 7.27
CA SER A 240 13.99 25.37 8.27
C SER A 240 15.40 24.92 7.91
N LEU A 241 16.38 25.81 8.15
CA LEU A 241 17.79 25.46 7.98
C LEU A 241 18.28 24.57 9.13
N ILE A 242 19.04 23.55 8.77
CA ILE A 242 19.72 22.68 9.72
C ILE A 242 21.08 23.28 10.08
N ILE A 243 21.30 23.48 11.37
CA ILE A 243 22.57 23.98 11.92
C ILE A 243 23.09 22.91 12.90
N PRO A 244 23.98 22.01 12.45
CA PRO A 244 24.53 20.98 13.31
C PRO A 244 25.32 21.60 14.48
N ARG A 245 25.11 21.05 15.65
CA ARG A 245 25.82 21.45 16.87
C ARG A 245 26.04 20.23 17.78
N MET A 246 26.93 20.35 18.73
CA MET A 246 27.15 19.34 19.75
C MET A 246 27.16 19.98 21.14
N GLU A 247 26.69 19.25 22.12
CA GLU A 247 26.70 19.64 23.52
C GLU A 247 27.10 18.47 24.42
N GLU A 248 27.76 18.77 25.53
CA GLU A 248 28.09 17.76 26.52
C GLU A 248 26.85 17.49 27.38
N ARG A 249 26.43 16.23 27.46
CA ARG A 249 25.35 15.77 28.33
C ARG A 249 25.85 14.67 29.26
N LEU A 250 25.12 14.47 30.34
CA LEU A 250 25.35 13.42 31.32
C LEU A 250 24.32 12.30 31.10
N ARG A 251 24.77 11.06 31.17
CA ARG A 251 23.88 9.90 31.20
C ARG A 251 24.25 8.99 32.34
N MET A 252 23.27 8.30 32.88
CA MET A 252 23.46 7.28 33.89
C MET A 252 23.72 5.94 33.19
N ASP A 253 24.94 5.45 33.28
CA ASP A 253 25.34 4.12 32.78
C ASP A 253 25.33 3.13 33.92
N THR A 254 24.71 1.96 33.74
CA THR A 254 24.76 0.86 34.72
C THR A 254 26.02 0.04 34.51
N ALA A 255 26.88 -0.01 35.50
CA ALA A 255 28.02 -0.92 35.52
C ALA A 255 27.54 -2.30 36.01
N TRP A 256 27.76 -3.33 35.18
CA TRP A 256 27.33 -4.70 35.47
C TRP A 256 28.49 -5.54 35.99
N VAL A 257 28.27 -6.34 37.06
CA VAL A 257 29.22 -7.36 37.53
C VAL A 257 29.10 -8.63 36.68
N ASP A 258 27.88 -9.00 36.36
CA ASP A 258 27.50 -10.12 35.49
C ASP A 258 26.22 -9.80 34.70
N SER A 259 25.70 -10.75 33.93
CA SER A 259 24.50 -10.56 33.11
C SER A 259 23.20 -10.30 33.89
N LEU A 260 23.20 -10.46 35.20
CA LEU A 260 22.02 -10.35 36.08
C LEU A 260 22.17 -9.33 37.20
N THR A 261 23.44 -9.02 37.59
CA THR A 261 23.73 -8.21 38.79
C THR A 261 24.50 -6.95 38.38
N TYR A 262 23.96 -5.77 38.67
CA TYR A 262 24.69 -4.52 38.50
C TYR A 262 25.48 -4.14 39.77
N ASP A 263 26.65 -3.53 39.57
CA ASP A 263 27.50 -3.03 40.63
C ASP A 263 27.05 -1.64 41.09
N THR A 264 27.02 -0.72 40.17
CA THR A 264 26.70 0.68 40.44
C THR A 264 26.16 1.39 39.24
N ILE A 265 25.51 2.53 39.44
CA ILE A 265 25.12 3.47 38.39
C ILE A 265 26.12 4.61 38.40
N VAL A 266 26.80 4.78 37.25
CA VAL A 266 27.85 5.77 37.08
C VAL A 266 27.37 6.86 36.11
N GLU A 267 27.54 8.10 36.52
CA GLU A 267 27.32 9.26 35.68
C GLU A 267 28.48 9.37 34.68
N LYS A 268 28.14 9.33 33.37
CA LYS A 268 29.10 9.39 32.30
C LYS A 268 28.80 10.57 31.39
N LYS A 269 29.81 11.39 31.13
CA LYS A 269 29.74 12.46 30.14
C LYS A 269 29.80 11.89 28.73
N TYR A 270 28.93 12.39 27.85
CA TYR A 270 28.96 12.07 26.42
C TYR A 270 28.63 13.29 25.59
N MET A 271 29.12 13.30 24.34
CA MET A 271 28.79 14.34 23.39
C MET A 271 27.46 13.99 22.72
N HIS A 272 26.51 14.90 22.84
CA HIS A 272 25.20 14.80 22.19
C HIS A 272 25.17 15.70 20.97
N TYR A 273 24.68 15.15 19.84
CA TYR A 273 24.62 15.86 18.56
C TYR A 273 23.18 16.32 18.31
N LEU A 274 23.05 17.54 17.79
CA LEU A 274 21.81 18.19 17.49
C LEU A 274 21.83 18.76 16.06
N PRO A 275 20.67 18.84 15.37
CA PRO A 275 19.37 18.33 15.78
C PRO A 275 19.30 16.78 15.70
N ASP A 276 18.53 16.19 16.60
CA ASP A 276 18.29 14.73 16.68
C ASP A 276 16.81 14.35 16.51
N ASP A 277 15.97 15.35 16.29
CA ASP A 277 14.51 15.28 16.26
C ASP A 277 13.90 15.76 14.92
N VAL A 278 14.70 15.76 13.85
CA VAL A 278 14.21 16.24 12.53
C VAL A 278 13.13 15.31 12.00
N ILE A 279 11.94 15.82 11.79
CA ILE A 279 10.84 15.09 11.15
C ILE A 279 10.71 15.57 9.70
N LEU A 280 10.77 14.62 8.77
CA LEU A 280 10.52 14.84 7.35
C LEU A 280 9.25 14.09 6.95
N ARG A 281 8.31 14.78 6.33
CA ARG A 281 7.09 14.22 5.77
C ARG A 281 7.30 13.99 4.27
N ALA A 282 7.41 12.75 3.87
CA ALA A 282 7.69 12.38 2.50
C ALA A 282 6.40 12.21 1.70
N PHE A 283 6.40 12.69 0.50
CA PHE A 283 5.27 12.68 -0.40
C PHE A 283 5.72 12.50 -1.84
N LYS A 284 4.78 12.10 -2.69
CA LYS A 284 4.95 12.09 -4.13
C LYS A 284 4.17 13.25 -4.72
N GLU A 285 4.82 14.07 -5.55
CA GLU A 285 4.12 15.15 -6.26
C GLU A 285 3.02 14.60 -7.16
N LEU A 286 1.91 15.32 -7.27
CA LEU A 286 0.90 15.00 -8.28
C LEU A 286 1.52 15.14 -9.67
N ASN A 287 1.43 14.08 -10.42
CA ASN A 287 1.76 14.15 -11.83
C ASN A 287 0.55 14.76 -12.58
N TYR A 288 0.61 16.05 -12.83
CA TYR A 288 -0.40 16.75 -13.61
C TYR A 288 -0.30 16.47 -15.13
N SER A 289 0.62 15.59 -15.53
CA SER A 289 0.77 15.25 -16.94
C SER A 289 -0.51 14.61 -17.48
N GLN A 290 -1.12 15.27 -18.43
CA GLN A 290 -2.30 14.75 -19.13
C GLN A 290 -1.88 14.06 -20.42
N TYR A 291 -2.26 12.81 -20.57
CA TYR A 291 -2.12 12.03 -21.79
C TYR A 291 -3.13 10.88 -21.81
N LEU A 292 -3.44 10.41 -23.01
CA LEU A 292 -4.29 9.23 -23.18
C LEU A 292 -3.48 7.97 -22.85
N ILE A 293 -3.86 7.26 -21.76
CA ILE A 293 -3.21 6.00 -21.39
C ILE A 293 -3.63 4.89 -22.36
N LYS A 294 -4.94 4.75 -22.57
CA LYS A 294 -5.51 3.74 -23.44
C LYS A 294 -6.94 4.07 -23.84
N SER A 295 -7.37 3.44 -24.93
CA SER A 295 -8.77 3.38 -25.33
C SER A 295 -9.19 1.93 -25.46
N GLU A 296 -10.39 1.59 -24.96
CA GLU A 296 -10.90 0.22 -24.99
C GLU A 296 -12.35 0.18 -25.45
N ARG A 297 -12.68 -0.79 -26.31
CA ARG A 297 -14.04 -1.15 -26.68
C ARG A 297 -14.23 -2.64 -26.41
N LEU A 298 -14.59 -2.97 -25.15
CA LEU A 298 -14.75 -4.36 -24.72
C LEU A 298 -16.00 -4.99 -25.32
N VAL A 299 -17.09 -4.22 -25.37
CA VAL A 299 -18.39 -4.59 -25.94
C VAL A 299 -18.75 -3.65 -27.07
N PRO A 300 -19.58 -4.06 -28.04
CA PRO A 300 -19.96 -3.22 -29.18
C PRO A 300 -20.59 -1.89 -28.76
N GLN A 301 -21.39 -1.91 -27.70
CA GLN A 301 -22.21 -0.78 -27.26
C GLN A 301 -21.46 0.28 -26.46
N LYS A 302 -20.23 0.00 -25.97
CA LYS A 302 -19.49 0.91 -25.10
C LYS A 302 -18.01 0.95 -25.41
N PHE A 303 -17.42 2.14 -25.43
CA PHE A 303 -15.99 2.31 -25.38
C PHE A 303 -15.58 3.29 -24.28
N THR A 304 -14.33 3.20 -23.83
CA THR A 304 -13.82 3.96 -22.69
C THR A 304 -12.46 4.55 -23.04
N PHE A 305 -12.27 5.81 -22.67
CA PHE A 305 -10.97 6.46 -22.65
C PHE A 305 -10.46 6.57 -21.21
N TYR A 306 -9.17 6.29 -21.02
CA TYR A 306 -8.47 6.44 -19.75
C TYR A 306 -7.34 7.43 -19.91
N PHE A 307 -7.36 8.49 -19.11
CA PHE A 307 -6.33 9.53 -19.08
C PHE A 307 -5.49 9.46 -17.80
N ALA A 308 -4.27 9.96 -17.87
CA ALA A 308 -3.34 9.89 -16.73
C ALA A 308 -3.64 10.90 -15.62
N GLY A 309 -4.25 12.02 -15.93
CA GLY A 309 -4.48 13.09 -14.96
C GLY A 309 -5.91 13.63 -15.00
N LYS A 310 -6.27 14.35 -13.93
CA LYS A 310 -7.53 15.10 -13.85
C LYS A 310 -7.59 16.13 -14.98
N ALA A 311 -8.72 16.22 -15.66
CA ALA A 311 -8.98 17.22 -16.68
C ALA A 311 -10.19 18.07 -16.32
N ASP A 312 -10.10 19.39 -16.51
CA ASP A 312 -11.22 20.30 -16.26
C ASP A 312 -12.27 20.24 -17.39
N THR A 313 -11.84 19.81 -18.59
CA THR A 313 -12.69 19.72 -19.77
C THR A 313 -12.70 18.31 -20.34
N LEU A 314 -13.83 17.93 -20.96
CA LEU A 314 -13.93 16.67 -21.69
C LEU A 314 -13.18 16.77 -23.03
N PRO A 315 -12.62 15.65 -23.53
CA PRO A 315 -12.04 15.59 -24.85
C PRO A 315 -13.11 15.79 -25.93
N VAL A 316 -12.72 16.41 -27.03
CA VAL A 316 -13.57 16.58 -28.20
C VAL A 316 -13.42 15.38 -29.13
N LEU A 317 -14.51 14.67 -29.34
CA LEU A 317 -14.58 13.51 -30.24
C LEU A 317 -15.24 13.90 -31.56
N LYS A 318 -14.64 13.50 -32.67
CA LYS A 318 -15.21 13.65 -34.03
C LYS A 318 -15.18 12.30 -34.73
N GLY A 319 -16.33 11.85 -35.24
CA GLY A 319 -16.43 10.64 -36.04
C GLY A 319 -15.75 10.80 -37.40
N LEU A 320 -15.05 9.75 -37.86
CA LEU A 320 -14.45 9.70 -39.19
C LEU A 320 -15.23 8.78 -40.12
N ASN A 321 -15.91 7.78 -39.61
CA ASN A 321 -16.77 6.86 -40.35
C ASN A 321 -18.21 6.81 -39.84
N PHE A 322 -18.59 7.78 -38.99
CA PHE A 322 -19.94 7.93 -38.42
C PHE A 322 -20.20 9.40 -38.04
N ASP A 323 -21.46 9.77 -37.86
CA ASP A 323 -21.84 11.06 -37.28
C ASP A 323 -21.86 10.95 -35.77
N GLU A 324 -21.10 11.80 -35.07
CA GLU A 324 -21.00 11.85 -33.61
C GLU A 324 -22.16 12.59 -32.94
N LYS A 325 -22.96 13.36 -33.69
CA LYS A 325 -24.05 14.16 -33.12
C LYS A 325 -25.09 13.25 -32.49
N GLU A 326 -25.35 13.48 -31.18
CA GLU A 326 -26.30 12.71 -30.37
C GLU A 326 -26.08 11.19 -30.37
N ALA A 327 -24.91 10.72 -30.87
CA ALA A 327 -24.62 9.29 -30.99
C ALA A 327 -24.35 8.59 -29.63
N PHE A 328 -24.04 9.38 -28.60
CA PHE A 328 -23.54 8.83 -27.32
C PHE A 328 -24.29 9.33 -26.09
N VAL A 329 -24.36 8.48 -25.08
CA VAL A 329 -24.50 8.88 -23.67
C VAL A 329 -23.12 8.85 -23.05
N ILE A 330 -22.69 9.96 -22.44
CA ILE A 330 -21.35 10.11 -21.85
C ILE A 330 -21.46 10.00 -20.35
N GLU A 331 -20.77 9.03 -19.77
CA GLU A 331 -20.63 8.82 -18.34
C GLU A 331 -19.17 9.04 -17.95
N LYS A 332 -18.91 9.85 -16.94
CA LYS A 332 -17.57 10.26 -16.54
C LYS A 332 -17.41 10.21 -15.02
N ASN A 333 -16.20 9.97 -14.55
CA ASN A 333 -15.90 10.12 -13.13
C ASN A 333 -15.66 11.61 -12.75
N GLN A 334 -15.58 11.91 -11.47
CA GLN A 334 -15.37 13.26 -10.95
C GLN A 334 -14.06 13.92 -11.46
N ARG A 335 -13.04 13.12 -11.76
CA ARG A 335 -11.73 13.60 -12.24
C ARG A 335 -11.66 13.78 -13.77
N ASN A 336 -12.68 13.37 -14.51
CA ASN A 336 -12.69 13.30 -15.97
C ASN A 336 -11.51 12.50 -16.57
N ASP A 337 -10.91 11.59 -15.81
CA ASP A 337 -9.80 10.74 -16.26
C ASP A 337 -10.28 9.38 -16.80
N THR A 338 -11.52 9.02 -16.53
CA THR A 338 -12.17 7.82 -17.06
C THR A 338 -13.52 8.20 -17.63
N ILE A 339 -13.67 8.05 -18.94
CA ILE A 339 -14.86 8.50 -19.69
C ILE A 339 -15.41 7.36 -20.51
N HIS A 340 -16.66 7.00 -20.25
CA HIS A 340 -17.41 5.99 -20.97
C HIS A 340 -18.33 6.63 -21.99
N TYR A 341 -18.28 6.13 -23.22
CA TYR A 341 -19.18 6.51 -24.30
C TYR A 341 -20.09 5.33 -24.63
N TRP A 342 -21.37 5.47 -24.33
CA TRP A 342 -22.40 4.49 -24.65
C TRP A 342 -23.01 4.85 -26.00
N VAL A 343 -22.89 3.94 -26.97
CA VAL A 343 -23.36 4.14 -28.34
C VAL A 343 -24.84 3.88 -28.42
N LYS A 344 -25.66 4.91 -28.69
CA LYS A 344 -27.14 4.80 -28.78
C LYS A 344 -27.61 4.09 -30.05
N ASP A 345 -26.99 4.38 -31.17
CA ASP A 345 -27.44 3.86 -32.47
C ASP A 345 -26.98 2.41 -32.69
N SER A 346 -27.97 1.56 -33.00
CA SER A 346 -27.73 0.13 -33.26
C SER A 346 -26.94 -0.14 -34.54
N LEU A 347 -27.05 0.71 -35.53
CA LEU A 347 -26.25 0.60 -36.77
C LEU A 347 -24.79 0.95 -36.50
N LEU A 348 -24.57 1.91 -35.62
CA LEU A 348 -23.24 2.35 -35.24
C LEU A 348 -22.52 1.30 -34.34
N TYR A 349 -23.18 0.79 -33.29
CA TYR A 349 -22.50 -0.18 -32.43
C TYR A 349 -22.30 -1.55 -33.06
N LYS A 350 -23.03 -1.88 -34.15
CA LYS A 350 -22.83 -3.11 -34.94
C LYS A 350 -21.62 -3.03 -35.86
N GLN A 351 -21.04 -1.85 -36.09
CA GLN A 351 -19.81 -1.72 -36.87
C GLN A 351 -18.63 -2.34 -36.09
N ASP A 352 -17.84 -3.18 -36.78
CA ASP A 352 -16.66 -3.82 -36.15
C ASP A 352 -15.64 -2.79 -35.69
N THR A 353 -15.46 -1.71 -36.42
CA THR A 353 -14.47 -0.66 -36.13
C THR A 353 -15.12 0.72 -36.17
N LEU A 354 -14.98 1.47 -35.12
CA LEU A 354 -15.28 2.89 -35.04
C LEU A 354 -13.99 3.68 -35.22
N ALA A 355 -13.91 4.48 -36.29
CA ALA A 355 -12.78 5.37 -36.52
C ALA A 355 -13.18 6.79 -36.10
N LEU A 356 -12.35 7.41 -35.27
CA LEU A 356 -12.60 8.74 -34.73
C LEU A 356 -11.30 9.53 -34.53
N SER A 357 -11.44 10.83 -34.47
CA SER A 357 -10.41 11.77 -34.08
C SER A 357 -10.76 12.27 -32.68
N LEU A 358 -9.79 12.21 -31.75
CA LEU A 358 -9.94 12.61 -30.38
C LEU A 358 -8.97 13.75 -30.07
N THR A 359 -9.51 14.93 -29.74
CA THR A 359 -8.72 16.10 -29.36
C THR A 359 -8.82 16.29 -27.83
N TYR A 360 -7.68 16.31 -27.16
CA TYR A 360 -7.59 16.41 -25.71
C TYR A 360 -6.35 17.22 -25.32
N LEU A 361 -6.27 17.67 -24.07
CA LEU A 361 -5.08 18.33 -23.53
C LEU A 361 -3.99 17.30 -23.25
N TYR A 362 -2.82 17.57 -23.77
CA TYR A 362 -1.63 16.73 -23.62
C TYR A 362 -0.50 17.54 -23.01
N THR A 363 0.19 16.96 -22.03
CA THR A 363 1.38 17.58 -21.44
C THR A 363 2.60 17.24 -22.29
N ASP A 364 3.23 18.26 -22.86
CA ASP A 364 4.44 18.11 -23.68
C ASP A 364 5.71 17.91 -22.84
N THR A 365 6.86 17.80 -23.51
CA THR A 365 8.17 17.62 -22.87
C THR A 365 8.65 18.83 -22.05
N LEU A 366 8.01 19.99 -22.24
CA LEU A 366 8.26 21.22 -21.49
C LEU A 366 7.25 21.40 -20.33
N ASN A 367 6.46 20.36 -20.01
CA ASN A 367 5.37 20.39 -19.03
C ASN A 367 4.27 21.42 -19.33
N GLN A 368 4.05 21.74 -20.62
CA GLN A 368 2.97 22.63 -21.05
C GLN A 368 1.78 21.80 -21.55
N LEU A 369 0.57 22.23 -21.18
CA LEU A 369 -0.67 21.65 -21.68
C LEU A 369 -0.96 22.20 -23.07
N ILE A 370 -0.87 21.34 -24.09
CA ILE A 370 -1.17 21.68 -25.47
C ILE A 370 -2.30 20.79 -26.02
N PRO A 371 -3.14 21.30 -26.92
CA PRO A 371 -4.12 20.47 -27.62
C PRO A 371 -3.42 19.43 -28.50
N ARG A 372 -3.79 18.16 -28.32
CA ARG A 372 -3.32 17.05 -29.15
C ARG A 372 -4.51 16.34 -29.78
N THR A 373 -4.39 15.98 -31.05
CA THR A 373 -5.40 15.22 -31.78
C THR A 373 -4.83 13.89 -32.22
N ASP A 374 -5.41 12.81 -31.74
CA ASP A 374 -5.06 11.44 -32.11
C ASP A 374 -6.18 10.81 -32.92
N THR A 375 -5.81 10.04 -33.94
CA THR A 375 -6.77 9.24 -34.73
C THR A 375 -6.81 7.83 -34.16
N LEU A 376 -7.98 7.41 -33.71
CA LEU A 376 -8.20 6.13 -33.02
C LEU A 376 -9.10 5.22 -33.87
N LYS A 377 -8.79 3.93 -33.83
CA LYS A 377 -9.61 2.85 -34.41
C LYS A 377 -10.04 1.92 -33.28
N LEU A 378 -11.29 1.99 -32.87
CA LEU A 378 -11.85 1.22 -31.77
C LEU A 378 -12.51 -0.05 -32.33
N VAL A 379 -11.82 -1.17 -32.18
CA VAL A 379 -12.32 -2.49 -32.54
C VAL A 379 -12.96 -3.15 -31.32
N SER A 380 -14.18 -3.67 -31.47
CA SER A 380 -14.82 -4.42 -30.38
C SER A 380 -14.08 -5.72 -30.11
N LYS A 381 -13.73 -5.96 -28.83
CA LYS A 381 -13.14 -7.25 -28.43
C LYS A 381 -14.17 -8.40 -28.49
N GLN A 382 -15.44 -8.09 -28.23
CA GLN A 382 -16.54 -9.01 -28.38
C GLN A 382 -17.05 -8.91 -29.83
N LYS A 383 -16.99 -9.99 -30.59
CA LYS A 383 -17.54 -10.03 -31.96
C LYS A 383 -19.04 -9.79 -31.89
N THR A 384 -19.51 -8.82 -32.63
CA THR A 384 -20.94 -8.65 -32.88
C THR A 384 -21.42 -9.92 -33.57
N LEU A 385 -22.31 -10.68 -32.93
CA LEU A 385 -22.94 -11.83 -33.57
C LEU A 385 -23.82 -11.29 -34.71
N THR A 386 -23.23 -11.09 -35.89
CA THR A 386 -23.92 -10.74 -37.14
C THR A 386 -24.50 -12.00 -37.78
N LYS A 387 -25.12 -12.83 -37.04
CA LYS A 387 -26.12 -13.82 -37.43
C LYS A 387 -26.70 -14.40 -36.16
N GLU A 388 -27.97 -14.36 -36.01
CA GLU A 388 -28.69 -15.42 -35.31
C GLU A 388 -28.23 -16.75 -35.95
N GLU A 389 -27.11 -17.30 -35.46
CA GLU A 389 -26.92 -18.74 -35.59
C GLU A 389 -28.03 -19.35 -34.75
N PRO A 390 -28.97 -20.04 -35.35
CA PRO A 390 -29.92 -20.82 -34.57
C PRO A 390 -29.04 -21.76 -33.74
N GLU A 391 -29.10 -21.61 -32.39
CA GLU A 391 -28.52 -22.58 -31.50
C GLU A 391 -28.84 -23.97 -32.08
N LYS A 392 -27.79 -24.71 -32.42
CA LYS A 392 -27.93 -26.11 -32.79
C LYS A 392 -28.42 -26.86 -31.55
N LYS A 393 -29.72 -26.70 -31.25
CA LYS A 393 -30.43 -27.59 -30.34
C LYS A 393 -30.26 -28.97 -30.94
N LYS A 394 -29.55 -29.85 -30.23
CA LYS A 394 -29.57 -31.30 -30.49
C LYS A 394 -31.04 -31.66 -30.68
N LYS A 395 -31.44 -32.00 -31.90
CA LYS A 395 -32.80 -32.46 -32.22
C LYS A 395 -33.11 -33.68 -31.37
N LYS A 396 -33.67 -33.48 -30.18
CA LYS A 396 -34.55 -34.50 -29.58
C LYS A 396 -35.78 -34.54 -30.47
N LYS A 397 -36.11 -35.73 -30.99
CA LYS A 397 -37.33 -35.96 -31.77
C LYS A 397 -38.51 -35.44 -30.93
N LYS A 398 -39.13 -34.34 -31.38
CA LYS A 398 -40.42 -33.86 -30.84
C LYS A 398 -41.47 -34.96 -31.05
N LYS A 399 -42.23 -35.26 -30.01
CA LYS A 399 -43.50 -35.95 -30.14
C LYS A 399 -44.53 -34.93 -30.67
N GLU A 400 -45.34 -35.32 -31.65
CA GLU A 400 -46.43 -34.49 -32.14
C GLU A 400 -47.36 -34.13 -30.98
N GLY A 401 -47.54 -32.80 -30.74
CA GLY A 401 -48.47 -32.27 -29.74
C GLY A 401 -47.89 -31.34 -28.67
N GLU A 402 -46.57 -31.03 -28.67
CA GLU A 402 -45.99 -30.00 -27.77
C GLU A 402 -46.09 -28.62 -28.42
N GLU A 403 -46.84 -27.70 -27.76
CA GLU A 403 -46.85 -26.28 -28.05
C GLU A 403 -45.43 -25.69 -27.92
N ASP A 404 -45.06 -24.75 -28.79
CA ASP A 404 -43.78 -24.06 -28.71
C ASP A 404 -43.70 -23.30 -27.37
N GLU A 405 -42.71 -23.61 -26.53
CA GLU A 405 -42.43 -22.82 -25.33
C GLU A 405 -42.20 -21.36 -25.74
N PRO A 406 -42.83 -20.39 -25.11
CA PRO A 406 -42.63 -18.97 -25.41
C PRO A 406 -41.14 -18.61 -25.28
N ILE A 407 -40.61 -17.87 -26.23
CA ILE A 407 -39.24 -17.34 -26.18
C ILE A 407 -39.12 -16.50 -24.88
N PRO A 408 -38.19 -16.82 -23.96
CA PRO A 408 -38.08 -16.08 -22.71
C PRO A 408 -37.82 -14.60 -22.99
N THR A 409 -38.69 -13.74 -22.47
CA THR A 409 -38.51 -12.28 -22.60
C THR A 409 -37.23 -11.88 -21.85
N LYS A 410 -36.33 -11.20 -22.55
CA LYS A 410 -35.09 -10.70 -21.97
C LYS A 410 -35.36 -9.32 -21.36
N PHE A 411 -35.30 -9.24 -20.05
CA PHE A 411 -35.49 -7.99 -19.32
C PHE A 411 -34.18 -7.21 -19.16
N LEU A 412 -34.29 -5.92 -18.87
CA LEU A 412 -33.19 -5.04 -18.50
C LEU A 412 -32.62 -5.48 -17.14
N PRO A 413 -31.33 -5.88 -17.09
CA PRO A 413 -30.74 -6.29 -15.85
C PRO A 413 -30.57 -5.10 -14.88
N VAL A 414 -30.98 -5.30 -13.64
CA VAL A 414 -30.88 -4.33 -12.57
C VAL A 414 -30.42 -5.02 -11.28
N ASN A 415 -29.46 -4.43 -10.61
CA ASN A 415 -29.04 -4.84 -9.27
C ASN A 415 -29.68 -3.88 -8.25
N VAL A 416 -30.55 -4.40 -7.40
CA VAL A 416 -31.24 -3.64 -6.35
C VAL A 416 -30.46 -3.81 -5.05
N ASN A 417 -29.97 -2.71 -4.51
CA ASN A 417 -29.38 -2.68 -3.18
C ASN A 417 -30.43 -2.18 -2.18
N ALA A 418 -31.16 -3.11 -1.59
CA ALA A 418 -32.11 -2.91 -0.48
C ALA A 418 -31.87 -4.05 0.53
N PRO A 419 -30.92 -3.88 1.47
CA PRO A 419 -30.58 -4.93 2.44
C PRO A 419 -31.78 -5.23 3.33
N SER A 420 -31.98 -6.49 3.68
CA SER A 420 -33.11 -6.92 4.54
C SER A 420 -33.16 -6.24 5.91
N SER A 421 -32.01 -5.76 6.39
CA SER A 421 -31.85 -4.89 7.57
C SER A 421 -31.22 -3.58 7.11
N MET A 422 -32.01 -2.53 6.99
CA MET A 422 -31.62 -1.22 6.50
C MET A 422 -31.15 -0.34 7.65
N ASP A 423 -30.03 0.34 7.48
CA ASP A 423 -29.61 1.37 8.43
C ASP A 423 -30.56 2.58 8.41
N VAL A 424 -30.72 3.27 9.55
CA VAL A 424 -31.59 4.47 9.67
C VAL A 424 -31.19 5.61 8.70
N TYR A 425 -29.95 5.61 8.22
CA TYR A 425 -29.43 6.56 7.22
C TYR A 425 -29.27 5.93 5.83
N GLY A 426 -29.76 4.69 5.67
CA GLY A 426 -29.63 3.94 4.41
C GLY A 426 -30.58 4.45 3.33
N TYR A 427 -30.40 3.92 2.13
CA TYR A 427 -31.28 4.21 0.99
C TYR A 427 -31.35 2.99 0.08
N VAL A 428 -32.41 2.93 -0.73
CA VAL A 428 -32.53 1.92 -1.78
C VAL A 428 -31.83 2.42 -3.04
N SER A 429 -30.98 1.61 -3.65
CA SER A 429 -30.37 1.96 -4.93
C SER A 429 -30.60 0.92 -6.01
N LEU A 430 -30.87 1.40 -7.22
CA LEU A 430 -31.03 0.63 -8.44
C LEU A 430 -29.79 0.86 -9.31
N ASN A 431 -29.06 -0.20 -9.66
CA ASN A 431 -27.89 -0.11 -10.53
C ASN A 431 -28.16 -0.92 -11.82
N PHE A 432 -28.29 -0.20 -12.93
CA PHE A 432 -28.56 -0.79 -14.26
C PHE A 432 -27.26 -1.12 -15.00
N GLU A 433 -27.30 -2.11 -15.89
CA GLU A 433 -26.14 -2.46 -16.75
C GLU A 433 -25.92 -1.46 -17.87
N GLU A 434 -26.98 -0.75 -18.31
CA GLU A 434 -26.94 0.26 -19.35
C GLU A 434 -27.61 1.57 -18.90
N PRO A 435 -27.32 2.72 -19.50
CA PRO A 435 -28.02 3.96 -19.21
C PRO A 435 -29.53 3.86 -19.49
N ILE A 436 -30.31 4.60 -18.73
CA ILE A 436 -31.76 4.63 -18.85
C ILE A 436 -32.18 5.72 -19.81
N ALA A 437 -33.03 5.37 -20.77
CA ALA A 437 -33.60 6.29 -21.76
C ALA A 437 -34.82 7.03 -21.20
N SER A 438 -35.69 6.34 -20.47
CA SER A 438 -36.87 6.90 -19.82
C SER A 438 -37.29 6.03 -18.63
N PHE A 439 -37.95 6.64 -17.68
CA PHE A 439 -38.58 5.94 -16.56
C PHE A 439 -39.87 6.62 -16.12
N ASP A 440 -40.75 5.85 -15.52
CA ASP A 440 -42.03 6.31 -14.96
C ASP A 440 -41.99 6.25 -13.44
N THR A 441 -42.00 7.42 -12.80
CA THR A 441 -42.00 7.53 -11.34
C THR A 441 -43.31 7.05 -10.72
N ALA A 442 -44.43 7.10 -11.46
CA ALA A 442 -45.73 6.61 -10.96
C ALA A 442 -45.75 5.08 -10.83
N ALA A 443 -44.85 4.37 -11.49
CA ALA A 443 -44.66 2.92 -11.41
C ALA A 443 -43.69 2.47 -10.31
N ILE A 444 -43.22 3.42 -9.47
CA ILE A 444 -42.32 3.17 -8.35
C ILE A 444 -43.09 3.38 -7.07
N HIS A 445 -43.03 2.42 -6.15
CA HIS A 445 -43.82 2.45 -4.91
C HIS A 445 -42.91 2.18 -3.72
N LEU A 446 -43.08 3.01 -2.68
CA LEU A 446 -42.53 2.79 -1.35
C LEU A 446 -43.66 2.69 -0.35
N ARG A 447 -43.70 1.60 0.41
CA ARG A 447 -44.75 1.32 1.37
C ARG A 447 -44.20 1.04 2.74
N GLN A 448 -44.87 1.56 3.75
CA GLN A 448 -44.58 1.25 5.15
C GLN A 448 -45.68 0.33 5.69
N LYS A 449 -45.31 -0.64 6.50
CA LYS A 449 -46.25 -1.54 7.16
C LYS A 449 -46.66 -0.95 8.50
N VAL A 450 -47.93 -0.52 8.56
CA VAL A 450 -48.55 -0.03 9.80
C VAL A 450 -49.53 -1.09 10.28
N ASP A 451 -49.26 -1.68 11.45
CA ASP A 451 -49.91 -2.89 11.95
C ASP A 451 -49.81 -4.07 10.95
N THR A 452 -50.90 -4.33 10.21
CA THR A 452 -50.95 -5.42 9.20
C THR A 452 -51.17 -4.92 7.78
N ILE A 453 -51.24 -3.59 7.58
CA ILE A 453 -51.63 -2.96 6.32
C ILE A 453 -50.41 -2.21 5.74
N TRP A 454 -50.16 -2.40 4.45
CA TRP A 454 -49.21 -1.62 3.70
C TRP A 454 -49.79 -0.28 3.27
N LYS A 455 -49.14 0.83 3.62
CA LYS A 455 -49.51 2.19 3.25
C LYS A 455 -48.42 2.80 2.37
N ASP A 456 -48.82 3.42 1.28
CA ASP A 456 -47.90 4.17 0.44
C ASP A 456 -47.38 5.40 1.22
N ILE A 457 -46.07 5.65 1.12
CA ILE A 457 -45.41 6.80 1.72
C ILE A 457 -44.69 7.59 0.63
N PRO A 458 -44.55 8.92 0.79
CA PRO A 458 -43.83 9.75 -0.15
C PRO A 458 -42.31 9.45 -0.09
N PHE A 459 -41.64 9.64 -1.23
CA PHE A 459 -40.21 9.40 -1.38
C PHE A 459 -39.59 10.35 -2.42
N GLU A 460 -38.28 10.58 -2.27
CA GLU A 460 -37.45 11.24 -3.26
C GLU A 460 -36.77 10.19 -4.11
N PHE A 461 -36.72 10.41 -5.42
CA PHE A 461 -36.09 9.50 -6.36
C PHE A 461 -35.22 10.29 -7.32
N GLU A 462 -33.90 10.05 -7.29
CA GLU A 462 -32.93 10.80 -8.05
C GLU A 462 -31.93 9.91 -8.79
N GLN A 463 -31.46 10.41 -9.92
CA GLN A 463 -30.36 9.80 -10.68
C GLN A 463 -29.04 10.33 -10.15
N ASP A 464 -28.05 9.43 -9.92
CA ASP A 464 -26.70 9.80 -9.53
C ASP A 464 -26.02 10.60 -10.66
N SER A 465 -25.51 11.77 -10.34
CA SER A 465 -24.89 12.70 -11.29
C SER A 465 -23.60 12.18 -11.93
N LEU A 466 -22.87 11.28 -11.28
CA LEU A 466 -21.62 10.69 -11.75
C LEU A 466 -21.81 9.30 -12.35
N ASN A 467 -22.87 8.59 -11.95
CA ASN A 467 -23.20 7.27 -12.47
C ASN A 467 -24.63 7.27 -13.03
N LEU A 468 -24.77 7.59 -14.30
CA LEU A 468 -26.07 7.71 -14.98
C LEU A 468 -26.92 6.43 -14.99
N ARG A 469 -26.37 5.31 -14.56
CA ARG A 469 -27.02 4.01 -14.42
C ARG A 469 -27.51 3.72 -13.00
N ARG A 470 -27.22 4.63 -12.04
CA ARG A 470 -27.63 4.50 -10.66
C ARG A 470 -28.77 5.46 -10.35
N PHE A 471 -29.77 4.93 -9.68
CA PHE A 471 -30.86 5.70 -9.12
C PHE A 471 -30.96 5.39 -7.63
N ASN A 472 -31.18 6.42 -6.82
CA ASN A 472 -31.32 6.33 -5.38
C ASN A 472 -32.73 6.75 -4.97
N LEU A 473 -33.29 6.03 -4.00
CA LEU A 473 -34.58 6.32 -3.41
C LEU A 473 -34.40 6.54 -1.90
N TYR A 474 -34.88 7.67 -1.46
CA TYR A 474 -34.91 8.08 -0.05
C TYR A 474 -36.38 8.30 0.36
N PRO A 475 -36.78 8.00 1.61
CA PRO A 475 -38.08 8.47 2.09
C PRO A 475 -38.04 10.00 2.17
N GLU A 476 -39.20 10.66 1.94
CA GLU A 476 -39.28 12.12 2.11
C GLU A 476 -39.04 12.56 3.57
N ASN A 477 -39.47 11.72 4.52
CA ASN A 477 -39.12 11.82 5.93
C ASN A 477 -38.14 10.71 6.27
N ASP A 478 -37.37 10.88 7.35
CA ASP A 478 -36.44 9.86 7.81
C ASP A 478 -37.12 8.49 8.00
N TRP A 479 -36.33 7.41 7.81
CA TRP A 479 -36.83 6.07 8.10
C TRP A 479 -37.27 5.95 9.57
N GLU A 480 -38.47 5.46 9.81
CA GLU A 480 -38.89 5.13 11.18
C GLU A 480 -38.18 3.86 11.66
N PRO A 481 -37.41 3.92 12.77
CA PRO A 481 -36.72 2.76 13.31
C PRO A 481 -37.66 1.61 13.63
N THR A 482 -37.22 0.38 13.45
CA THR A 482 -37.94 -0.88 13.70
C THR A 482 -39.12 -1.18 12.78
N MET A 483 -39.48 -0.27 11.88
CA MET A 483 -40.57 -0.48 10.93
C MET A 483 -40.15 -1.31 9.72
N GLU A 484 -41.14 -1.99 9.14
CA GLU A 484 -41.00 -2.76 7.90
C GLU A 484 -41.41 -1.92 6.69
N TYR A 485 -40.61 -1.96 5.65
CA TYR A 485 -40.85 -1.26 4.39
C TYR A 485 -40.85 -2.23 3.21
N GLU A 486 -41.54 -1.88 2.17
CA GLU A 486 -41.60 -2.57 0.90
C GLU A 486 -41.34 -1.57 -0.24
N PHE A 487 -40.25 -1.82 -0.98
CA PHE A 487 -39.97 -1.13 -2.24
C PHE A 487 -40.43 -2.00 -3.39
N SER A 488 -41.17 -1.44 -4.34
CA SER A 488 -41.55 -2.15 -5.55
C SER A 488 -41.57 -1.25 -6.77
N VAL A 489 -41.28 -1.86 -7.92
CA VAL A 489 -41.28 -1.24 -9.24
C VAL A 489 -42.12 -2.11 -10.16
N ASP A 490 -43.07 -1.51 -10.86
CA ASP A 490 -43.91 -2.25 -11.80
C ASP A 490 -43.12 -2.64 -13.07
N SER A 491 -43.57 -3.65 -13.77
CA SER A 491 -42.96 -4.05 -15.03
C SER A 491 -43.01 -2.90 -16.03
N THR A 492 -41.98 -2.75 -16.85
CA THR A 492 -41.84 -1.68 -17.83
C THR A 492 -41.59 -0.26 -17.30
N ALA A 493 -41.38 -0.08 -16.00
CA ALA A 493 -41.14 1.24 -15.40
C ALA A 493 -39.86 1.91 -15.90
N PHE A 494 -38.82 1.15 -16.22
CA PHE A 494 -37.55 1.66 -16.76
C PHE A 494 -37.29 1.08 -18.14
N HIS A 495 -36.90 1.95 -19.07
CA HIS A 495 -36.48 1.60 -20.41
C HIS A 495 -35.01 1.97 -20.60
N GLY A 496 -34.19 0.98 -20.92
CA GLY A 496 -32.78 1.18 -21.28
C GLY A 496 -32.62 1.74 -22.69
N ILE A 497 -31.45 2.32 -22.95
CA ILE A 497 -31.14 2.93 -24.27
C ILE A 497 -31.13 1.91 -25.43
N TYR A 498 -31.06 0.60 -25.14
CA TYR A 498 -31.07 -0.48 -26.14
C TYR A 498 -32.45 -1.17 -26.27
N GLY A 499 -33.50 -0.58 -25.69
CA GLY A 499 -34.88 -1.01 -25.85
C GLY A 499 -35.31 -2.16 -24.92
N LEU A 500 -34.45 -2.58 -23.98
CA LEU A 500 -34.87 -3.48 -22.92
C LEU A 500 -35.65 -2.69 -21.86
N PHE A 501 -36.55 -3.37 -21.16
CA PHE A 501 -37.31 -2.80 -20.05
C PHE A 501 -37.22 -3.69 -18.82
N THR A 502 -37.48 -3.11 -17.63
CA THR A 502 -37.45 -3.84 -16.37
C THR A 502 -38.62 -4.80 -16.21
N ASP A 503 -38.37 -5.95 -15.58
CA ASP A 503 -39.41 -6.76 -14.99
C ASP A 503 -39.84 -6.16 -13.64
N LYS A 504 -40.88 -6.72 -13.06
CA LYS A 504 -41.37 -6.33 -11.75
C LYS A 504 -40.32 -6.57 -10.67
N ILE A 505 -40.07 -5.54 -9.85
CA ILE A 505 -39.13 -5.61 -8.72
C ILE A 505 -39.95 -5.52 -7.43
N LYS A 506 -39.57 -6.30 -6.44
CA LYS A 506 -40.17 -6.23 -5.10
C LYS A 506 -39.13 -6.63 -4.07
N GLN A 507 -38.87 -5.73 -3.11
CA GLN A 507 -37.94 -5.93 -2.01
C GLN A 507 -38.58 -5.45 -0.70
N SER A 508 -38.52 -6.26 0.34
CA SER A 508 -38.94 -5.87 1.67
C SER A 508 -37.73 -5.81 2.60
N PHE A 509 -37.73 -4.83 3.48
CA PHE A 509 -36.64 -4.63 4.44
C PHE A 509 -37.20 -4.08 5.75
N LYS A 510 -36.46 -4.25 6.82
CA LYS A 510 -36.75 -3.68 8.12
C LYS A 510 -35.69 -2.68 8.49
N VAL A 511 -36.06 -1.52 8.98
CA VAL A 511 -35.13 -0.52 9.48
C VAL A 511 -34.67 -0.92 10.88
N ARG A 512 -33.40 -0.76 11.13
CA ARG A 512 -32.75 -1.10 12.39
C ARG A 512 -33.21 -0.18 13.51
N SER A 513 -33.12 -0.64 14.75
CA SER A 513 -33.38 0.18 15.93
C SER A 513 -32.22 1.16 16.14
N GLU A 514 -32.53 2.36 16.63
CA GLU A 514 -31.49 3.32 17.05
C GLU A 514 -30.62 2.77 18.17
N ASP A 515 -31.17 1.88 19.00
CA ASP A 515 -30.44 1.20 20.08
C ASP A 515 -29.29 0.30 19.58
N GLU A 516 -29.22 0.02 18.29
CA GLU A 516 -28.15 -0.79 17.69
C GLU A 516 -26.90 0.03 17.36
N TYR A 517 -26.95 1.36 17.49
CA TYR A 517 -25.86 2.26 17.13
C TYR A 517 -25.23 2.91 18.36
N PHE A 518 -24.13 3.60 18.12
CA PHE A 518 -23.50 4.51 19.07
C PHE A 518 -23.21 5.86 18.42
N THR A 519 -22.97 6.86 19.25
CA THR A 519 -22.58 8.20 18.85
C THR A 519 -21.17 8.51 19.33
N LEU A 520 -20.37 9.19 18.49
CA LEU A 520 -19.00 9.58 18.81
C LEU A 520 -18.79 11.04 18.46
N HIS A 521 -18.30 11.79 19.43
CA HIS A 521 -17.94 13.19 19.28
C HIS A 521 -16.44 13.38 19.49
N PHE A 522 -15.75 13.98 18.53
CA PHE A 522 -14.40 14.47 18.73
C PHE A 522 -14.45 15.97 19.04
N ILE A 523 -13.86 16.33 20.18
CA ILE A 523 -13.63 17.72 20.59
C ILE A 523 -12.19 18.02 20.25
N VAL A 524 -11.99 18.72 19.14
CA VAL A 524 -10.69 18.94 18.52
C VAL A 524 -10.15 20.31 18.87
N THR A 525 -8.89 20.36 19.32
CA THR A 525 -8.17 21.61 19.57
C THR A 525 -6.97 21.69 18.61
N GLY A 526 -6.83 22.87 17.96
CA GLY A 526 -5.70 23.17 17.06
C GLY A 526 -5.91 22.85 15.59
N ALA A 527 -7.10 22.33 15.20
CA ALA A 527 -7.42 22.05 13.80
C ALA A 527 -7.64 23.35 13.00
N ASP A 528 -7.33 23.28 11.71
CA ASP A 528 -7.65 24.36 10.76
C ASP A 528 -9.17 24.47 10.54
N PRO A 529 -9.68 25.64 10.09
CA PRO A 529 -11.13 25.85 9.95
C PRO A 529 -11.85 24.92 8.97
N GLN A 530 -11.12 24.31 8.03
CA GLN A 530 -11.65 23.41 7.02
C GLN A 530 -11.22 21.95 7.26
N ALA A 531 -10.60 21.68 8.42
CA ALA A 531 -10.17 20.34 8.77
C ALA A 531 -11.36 19.39 8.84
N PHE A 532 -11.10 18.12 8.53
CA PHE A 532 -12.07 17.06 8.66
C PHE A 532 -11.49 15.84 9.38
N VAL A 533 -12.36 15.12 10.06
CA VAL A 533 -12.04 13.85 10.72
C VAL A 533 -12.57 12.70 9.89
N GLU A 534 -11.75 11.69 9.65
CA GLU A 534 -12.12 10.41 9.08
C GLU A 534 -12.08 9.32 10.14
N LEU A 535 -13.17 8.58 10.25
CA LEU A 535 -13.20 7.32 10.98
C LEU A 535 -12.73 6.20 10.07
N LEU A 536 -11.83 5.39 10.59
CA LEU A 536 -11.21 4.27 9.88
C LEU A 536 -11.62 2.95 10.54
N ASP A 537 -11.85 1.93 9.73
CA ASP A 537 -12.02 0.56 10.22
C ASP A 537 -10.65 -0.08 10.56
N THR A 538 -10.67 -1.35 10.93
CA THR A 538 -9.46 -2.12 11.27
C THR A 538 -8.53 -2.41 10.07
N GLN A 539 -8.93 -2.03 8.87
CA GLN A 539 -8.16 -2.14 7.62
C GLN A 539 -7.76 -0.77 7.06
N ASP A 540 -7.83 0.27 7.89
CA ASP A 540 -7.57 1.68 7.55
C ASP A 540 -8.45 2.23 6.42
N LYS A 541 -9.60 1.60 6.18
CA LYS A 541 -10.57 2.08 5.22
C LYS A 541 -11.47 3.14 5.86
N VAL A 542 -11.66 4.26 5.16
CA VAL A 542 -12.57 5.32 5.59
C VAL A 542 -14.02 4.80 5.63
N VAL A 543 -14.58 4.79 6.83
CA VAL A 543 -15.99 4.42 7.09
C VAL A 543 -16.89 5.63 6.97
N ARG A 544 -16.47 6.75 7.56
CA ARG A 544 -17.22 8.00 7.56
C ARG A 544 -16.30 9.20 7.72
N ARG A 545 -16.74 10.35 7.17
CA ARG A 545 -16.01 11.62 7.26
C ARG A 545 -16.95 12.70 7.80
N ARG A 546 -16.40 13.64 8.63
CA ARG A 546 -17.10 14.83 9.13
C ARG A 546 -16.14 16.02 9.16
N LEU A 547 -16.63 17.18 8.75
CA LEU A 547 -15.92 18.45 8.96
C LEU A 547 -15.82 18.75 10.45
N VAL A 548 -14.78 19.46 10.84
CA VAL A 548 -14.64 19.99 12.19
C VAL A 548 -15.35 21.35 12.21
N GLU A 549 -16.54 21.39 12.79
CA GLU A 549 -17.35 22.60 12.94
C GLU A 549 -17.29 23.05 14.40
N ASP A 550 -16.94 24.31 14.66
CA ASP A 550 -16.79 24.86 16.02
C ASP A 550 -15.93 23.99 16.97
N GLY A 551 -14.87 23.36 16.42
CA GLY A 551 -14.00 22.47 17.17
C GLY A 551 -14.59 21.09 17.46
N ARG A 552 -15.66 20.68 16.78
CA ARG A 552 -16.29 19.36 16.95
C ARG A 552 -16.43 18.64 15.62
N ALA A 553 -16.30 17.31 15.68
CA ALA A 553 -16.68 16.42 14.59
C ALA A 553 -17.60 15.33 15.15
N ASP A 554 -18.89 15.39 14.78
CA ASP A 554 -19.95 14.55 15.34
C ASP A 554 -20.33 13.42 14.40
N PHE A 555 -20.29 12.18 14.89
CA PHE A 555 -20.60 10.97 14.16
C PHE A 555 -21.79 10.26 14.83
N TYR A 556 -22.94 10.33 14.19
CA TYR A 556 -24.18 9.68 14.65
C TYR A 556 -24.39 8.35 13.95
N TYR A 557 -25.14 7.45 14.59
CA TYR A 557 -25.56 6.16 14.03
C TYR A 557 -24.39 5.31 13.51
N LEU A 558 -23.33 5.18 14.31
CA LEU A 558 -22.21 4.32 14.01
C LEU A 558 -22.49 2.88 14.45
N ASN A 559 -22.11 1.91 13.63
CA ASN A 559 -22.20 0.50 14.00
C ASN A 559 -21.17 0.18 15.08
N PRO A 560 -21.52 -0.61 16.13
CA PRO A 560 -20.56 -1.05 17.13
C PRO A 560 -19.32 -1.73 16.51
N GLY A 561 -18.15 -1.42 17.03
CA GLY A 561 -16.90 -1.96 16.47
C GLY A 561 -15.66 -1.21 16.93
N LYS A 562 -14.52 -1.58 16.33
CA LYS A 562 -13.23 -0.92 16.56
C LYS A 562 -13.00 0.14 15.49
N TYR A 563 -12.68 1.33 15.94
CA TYR A 563 -12.38 2.46 15.05
C TYR A 563 -11.08 3.13 15.43
N ALA A 564 -10.32 3.51 14.42
CA ALA A 564 -9.29 4.53 14.50
C ALA A 564 -9.84 5.84 13.91
N ALA A 565 -9.19 6.95 14.19
CA ALA A 565 -9.53 8.23 13.59
C ALA A 565 -8.29 8.95 13.12
N ARG A 566 -8.41 9.65 11.98
CA ARG A 566 -7.41 10.62 11.52
C ARG A 566 -8.06 11.94 11.19
N LEU A 567 -7.33 13.01 11.47
CA LEU A 567 -7.70 14.37 11.11
C LEU A 567 -6.79 14.82 9.97
N ILE A 568 -7.35 15.52 9.01
CA ILE A 568 -6.65 16.13 7.90
C ILE A 568 -6.91 17.64 7.96
N ASN A 569 -5.85 18.42 8.01
CA ASN A 569 -5.92 19.87 7.88
C ASN A 569 -6.04 20.24 6.39
N ASP A 570 -7.27 20.31 5.90
CA ASP A 570 -7.60 20.64 4.52
C ASP A 570 -7.49 22.15 4.31
N ARG A 571 -6.37 22.60 3.73
CA ARG A 571 -6.08 24.04 3.58
C ARG A 571 -6.89 24.71 2.49
N ASN A 572 -7.33 23.96 1.49
CA ASN A 572 -8.06 24.50 0.33
C ASN A 572 -9.56 24.17 0.35
N GLY A 573 -10.04 23.37 1.30
CA GLY A 573 -11.44 23.02 1.49
C GLY A 573 -12.02 22.13 0.42
N ASN A 574 -11.18 21.33 -0.25
CA ASN A 574 -11.66 20.43 -1.32
C ASN A 574 -12.18 19.09 -0.79
N GLY A 575 -12.02 18.79 0.50
CA GLY A 575 -12.45 17.57 1.16
C GLY A 575 -11.57 16.35 0.85
N GLU A 576 -10.39 16.54 0.27
CA GLU A 576 -9.39 15.50 -0.02
C GLU A 576 -8.06 15.89 0.61
N TRP A 577 -7.21 14.92 0.90
CA TRP A 577 -5.84 15.19 1.30
C TRP A 577 -5.00 15.56 0.08
N ASP A 578 -4.31 16.70 0.14
CA ASP A 578 -3.45 17.18 -0.93
C ASP A 578 -1.96 17.00 -0.62
N THR A 579 -1.25 16.51 -1.62
CA THR A 579 0.20 16.35 -1.56
C THR A 579 0.92 17.70 -1.75
N GLY A 580 2.25 17.71 -1.49
CA GLY A 580 3.08 18.88 -1.68
C GLY A 580 3.51 19.12 -3.14
N ASP A 581 4.12 20.30 -3.35
CA ASP A 581 4.74 20.71 -4.63
C ASP A 581 6.06 21.44 -4.30
N TYR A 582 7.20 20.81 -4.59
CA TYR A 582 8.51 21.34 -4.26
C TYR A 582 8.82 22.63 -5.00
N ALA A 583 8.45 22.70 -6.28
CA ALA A 583 8.74 23.88 -7.11
C ALA A 583 8.01 25.13 -6.62
N LYS A 584 6.88 24.97 -5.93
CA LYS A 584 6.11 26.04 -5.32
C LYS A 584 6.43 26.24 -3.82
N GLY A 585 7.26 25.39 -3.23
CA GLY A 585 7.52 25.39 -1.78
C GLY A 585 6.29 25.00 -0.95
N ILE A 586 5.37 24.17 -1.51
CA ILE A 586 4.16 23.76 -0.82
C ILE A 586 4.41 22.41 -0.15
N GLN A 587 4.26 22.36 1.17
CA GLN A 587 4.27 21.13 1.95
C GLN A 587 2.95 20.38 1.78
N PRO A 588 2.92 19.03 1.90
CA PRO A 588 1.69 18.27 1.94
C PRO A 588 0.80 18.71 3.11
N GLU A 589 -0.49 18.46 2.99
CA GLU A 589 -1.44 18.71 4.08
C GLU A 589 -1.13 17.82 5.29
N GLU A 590 -1.35 18.40 6.46
CA GLU A 590 -1.01 17.74 7.71
C GLU A 590 -2.06 16.72 8.11
N VAL A 591 -1.59 15.54 8.49
CA VAL A 591 -2.40 14.43 8.98
C VAL A 591 -2.04 14.19 10.45
N TYR A 592 -3.05 13.93 11.26
CA TYR A 592 -2.91 13.57 12.67
C TYR A 592 -3.75 12.35 12.96
N TYR A 593 -3.23 11.41 13.74
CA TYR A 593 -3.99 10.23 14.17
C TYR A 593 -4.43 10.37 15.62
N PHE A 594 -5.67 9.99 15.90
CA PHE A 594 -6.12 9.89 17.28
C PHE A 594 -5.33 8.75 17.97
N PRO A 595 -4.73 8.98 19.16
CA PRO A 595 -3.72 8.07 19.72
C PRO A 595 -4.28 6.72 20.21
N LYS A 596 -5.61 6.55 20.17
CA LYS A 596 -6.27 5.36 20.71
C LYS A 596 -7.18 4.73 19.65
N VAL A 597 -7.02 3.43 19.44
CA VAL A 597 -8.02 2.61 18.78
C VAL A 597 -8.99 2.12 19.86
N VAL A 598 -10.26 2.50 19.75
CA VAL A 598 -11.27 2.20 20.77
C VAL A 598 -12.33 1.26 20.19
N GLU A 599 -12.76 0.29 21.02
CA GLU A 599 -13.91 -0.56 20.70
C GLU A 599 -15.17 0.03 21.34
N TYR A 600 -16.10 0.46 20.49
CA TYR A 600 -17.36 1.10 20.91
C TYR A 600 -18.51 0.10 20.86
N LYS A 601 -19.44 0.24 21.81
CA LYS A 601 -20.63 -0.59 21.93
C LYS A 601 -21.89 0.21 21.62
N ALA A 602 -22.95 -0.49 21.24
CA ALA A 602 -24.26 0.11 21.05
C ALA A 602 -24.71 0.92 22.27
N LEU A 603 -25.54 1.93 22.05
CA LEU A 603 -26.07 2.86 23.05
C LEU A 603 -24.99 3.76 23.73
N TRP A 604 -23.76 3.72 23.29
CA TRP A 604 -22.76 4.64 23.81
C TRP A 604 -22.89 6.01 23.14
N ASP A 605 -22.74 7.04 23.97
CA ASP A 605 -22.57 8.43 23.56
C ASP A 605 -21.25 8.90 24.18
N VAL A 606 -20.24 9.14 23.33
CA VAL A 606 -18.85 9.26 23.79
C VAL A 606 -18.20 10.52 23.26
N ASP A 607 -17.73 11.37 24.17
CA ASP A 607 -16.84 12.48 23.86
C ASP A 607 -15.37 12.04 23.91
N GLN A 608 -14.60 12.38 22.88
CA GLN A 608 -13.15 12.20 22.79
C GLN A 608 -12.46 13.55 22.61
N ASN A 609 -11.65 13.94 23.59
CA ASN A 609 -10.85 15.15 23.49
C ASN A 609 -9.58 14.85 22.66
N TRP A 610 -9.33 15.69 21.66
CA TRP A 610 -8.21 15.53 20.75
C TRP A 610 -7.47 16.85 20.55
N ASP A 611 -6.36 16.99 21.26
CA ASP A 611 -5.41 18.09 21.05
C ASP A 611 -4.33 17.61 20.07
N ILE A 612 -4.33 18.17 18.85
CA ILE A 612 -3.39 17.76 17.81
C ILE A 612 -1.95 18.20 18.10
N TYR A 613 -1.74 19.23 18.91
CA TYR A 613 -0.40 19.71 19.26
C TYR A 613 0.36 18.79 20.19
N THR A 614 -0.33 18.02 21.03
CA THR A 614 0.31 17.07 21.95
C THR A 614 0.93 15.86 21.22
N GLN A 615 0.66 15.69 19.94
CA GLN A 615 1.22 14.60 19.13
C GLN A 615 2.51 14.98 18.39
N LEU A 616 2.90 16.24 18.43
CA LEU A 616 4.13 16.75 17.81
C LEU A 616 5.34 16.72 18.77
N LEU A 617 5.14 16.27 20.01
CA LEU A 617 6.15 16.08 21.04
C LEU A 617 6.44 14.59 21.27
#